data_abfc101f6b5e2b4882fb96d596d80198
#
_entry.id   abfc101f6b5e2b4882fb96d596d80198
#
_cell.length_a   1.000
_cell.length_b   1.000
_cell.length_c   1.000
_cell.angle_alpha   90.00
_cell.angle_beta   90.00
_cell.angle_gamma   90.00
#
_symmetry.space_group_name_H-M   'P 1'
#
loop_
_entity.id
_entity.type
_entity.pdbx_description
1 polymer ?
#
loop_
_entity_poly.entity_id
_entity_poly.type
_entity_poly.pdbx_seq_one_letter_code
_entity_poly.pdbx_strand_id
1 'polypeptide(L)'
;PSTSATATATATPTPAATPEFESSEFKYEGLDEQWIKDNIDTSKPVVAMSFDDGPGGYNSYVDYGTQIQEALKAAGAHATFFYIGAHIKHDEQSRQEVVDAWKAGFEVANHSYDSKGLNTEKADTIRQKIAKTDEILQEITGYKNFLFRAPNVAYSKTMFNVIEKPFIDVSIWSHDYQESVDKDAIVKNVTSILADGGIINMHSVHEKTAQAVPEILAYCKEKGFQVVSVSELFAIKGKKLMTGVKYFNAN
;
A
#
# COMPACT_ATOMS: atom_id res chain seq x y z
N PRO A 1 25.09 5.68 59.78
CA PRO A 1 24.99 5.61 58.35
C PRO A 1 23.52 5.62 57.95
N SER A 2 23.14 6.73 57.34
CA SER A 2 21.77 6.98 56.88
C SER A 2 21.67 6.57 55.43
N THR A 3 20.86 5.57 55.14
CA THR A 3 20.53 5.14 53.75
C THR A 3 19.37 5.99 53.26
N SER A 4 19.66 6.90 52.34
CA SER A 4 18.66 7.66 51.61
C SER A 4 18.07 6.77 50.51
N ALA A 5 16.79 6.44 50.63
CA ALA A 5 16.01 5.74 49.58
C ALA A 5 15.57 6.77 48.54
N THR A 6 16.13 6.66 47.31
CA THR A 6 15.70 7.43 46.13
C THR A 6 14.34 6.86 45.65
N ALA A 7 13.29 7.66 45.82
CA ALA A 7 11.98 7.36 45.27
C ALA A 7 12.01 7.48 43.73
N THR A 8 11.85 6.36 43.07
CA THR A 8 11.65 6.33 41.59
C THR A 8 10.25 6.85 41.30
N ALA A 9 10.19 8.02 40.67
CA ALA A 9 8.92 8.58 40.19
C ALA A 9 8.35 7.68 39.09
N THR A 10 7.26 7.00 39.38
CA THR A 10 6.47 6.26 38.40
C THR A 10 5.80 7.28 37.48
N ALA A 11 6.23 7.34 36.22
CA ALA A 11 5.58 8.17 35.21
C ALA A 11 4.12 7.72 35.05
N THR A 12 3.18 8.61 35.35
CA THR A 12 1.75 8.41 35.06
C THR A 12 1.60 8.23 33.55
N PRO A 13 0.93 7.15 33.06
CA PRO A 13 0.73 7.00 31.64
C PRO A 13 -0.12 8.15 31.11
N THR A 14 0.41 8.89 30.15
CA THR A 14 -0.35 9.93 29.42
C THR A 14 -1.60 9.28 28.85
N PRO A 15 -2.81 9.86 29.05
CA PRO A 15 -4.03 9.30 28.49
C PRO A 15 -3.87 9.09 26.98
N ALA A 16 -4.36 7.95 26.50
CA ALA A 16 -4.38 7.67 25.09
C ALA A 16 -5.20 8.78 24.39
N ALA A 17 -4.58 9.62 23.55
CA ALA A 17 -5.30 10.61 22.80
C ALA A 17 -6.38 9.89 21.96
N THR A 18 -7.61 10.36 22.04
CA THR A 18 -8.74 9.87 21.25
C THR A 18 -8.53 10.30 19.81
N PRO A 19 -8.86 9.48 18.78
CA PRO A 19 -8.85 9.92 17.40
C PRO A 19 -9.67 11.21 17.22
N GLU A 20 -9.23 12.09 16.33
CA GLU A 20 -9.90 13.37 16.05
C GLU A 20 -11.15 13.19 15.16
N PHE A 21 -11.44 11.96 14.73
CA PHE A 21 -12.58 11.57 13.90
C PHE A 21 -13.21 10.28 14.42
N GLU A 22 -14.47 10.05 14.06
CA GLU A 22 -15.15 8.78 14.27
C GLU A 22 -14.82 7.82 13.11
N SER A 23 -14.49 6.57 13.44
CA SER A 23 -14.22 5.55 12.41
C SER A 23 -15.47 5.28 11.58
N SER A 24 -15.33 5.33 10.27
CA SER A 24 -16.39 5.12 9.29
C SER A 24 -15.99 4.08 8.25
N GLU A 25 -16.98 3.51 7.56
CA GLU A 25 -16.71 2.60 6.44
C GLU A 25 -16.06 3.37 5.29
N PHE A 26 -14.87 2.91 4.88
CA PHE A 26 -14.17 3.43 3.72
C PHE A 26 -14.64 2.71 2.47
N LYS A 27 -14.88 3.47 1.40
CA LYS A 27 -15.22 2.94 0.08
C LYS A 27 -14.29 3.54 -0.95
N TYR A 28 -13.55 2.69 -1.65
CA TYR A 28 -12.77 3.09 -2.82
C TYR A 28 -13.72 3.33 -4.00
N GLU A 29 -13.68 4.53 -4.57
CA GLU A 29 -14.62 4.95 -5.63
C GLU A 29 -14.35 4.24 -6.96
N GLY A 30 -13.13 3.74 -7.16
CA GLY A 30 -12.72 2.99 -8.34
C GLY A 30 -12.95 1.47 -8.25
N LEU A 31 -13.64 0.97 -7.20
CA LEU A 31 -13.93 -0.45 -7.08
C LEU A 31 -14.92 -0.90 -8.17
N ASP A 32 -14.45 -1.73 -9.10
CA ASP A 32 -15.28 -2.30 -10.15
C ASP A 32 -15.86 -3.66 -9.72
N GLU A 33 -17.02 -3.61 -9.08
CA GLU A 33 -17.73 -4.84 -8.67
C GLU A 33 -18.14 -5.71 -9.85
N GLN A 34 -18.33 -5.13 -11.05
CA GLN A 34 -18.68 -5.91 -12.24
C GLN A 34 -17.47 -6.68 -12.73
N TRP A 35 -16.29 -6.05 -12.77
CA TRP A 35 -15.05 -6.75 -13.10
C TRP A 35 -14.80 -7.93 -12.16
N ILE A 36 -15.00 -7.75 -10.83
CA ILE A 36 -14.89 -8.85 -9.85
C ILE A 36 -15.82 -10.00 -10.23
N LYS A 37 -17.10 -9.73 -10.51
CA LYS A 37 -18.10 -10.76 -10.86
C LYS A 37 -17.74 -11.52 -12.14
N ASP A 38 -17.14 -10.82 -13.11
CA ASP A 38 -16.86 -11.38 -14.43
C ASP A 38 -15.53 -12.15 -14.48
N ASN A 39 -14.56 -11.80 -13.60
CA ASN A 39 -13.20 -12.31 -13.69
C ASN A 39 -12.73 -13.12 -12.48
N ILE A 40 -13.40 -13.04 -11.32
CA ILE A 40 -12.96 -13.66 -10.08
C ILE A 40 -13.88 -14.81 -9.67
N ASP A 41 -13.29 -15.97 -9.50
CA ASP A 41 -13.93 -17.14 -8.91
C ASP A 41 -13.76 -17.11 -7.38
N THR A 42 -14.79 -16.67 -6.65
CA THR A 42 -14.75 -16.50 -5.20
C THR A 42 -14.56 -17.81 -4.40
N SER A 43 -14.59 -18.96 -5.07
CA SER A 43 -14.28 -20.27 -4.46
C SER A 43 -12.76 -20.56 -4.41
N LYS A 44 -11.95 -19.80 -5.14
CA LYS A 44 -10.50 -19.93 -5.21
C LYS A 44 -9.80 -18.97 -4.27
N PRO A 45 -8.55 -19.27 -3.85
CA PRO A 45 -7.78 -18.37 -3.04
C PRO A 45 -7.45 -17.08 -3.80
N VAL A 46 -7.46 -15.96 -3.08
CA VAL A 46 -7.21 -14.61 -3.60
C VAL A 46 -6.11 -13.94 -2.79
N VAL A 47 -5.23 -13.21 -3.45
CA VAL A 47 -4.17 -12.43 -2.81
C VAL A 47 -4.10 -11.04 -3.41
N ALA A 48 -3.91 -10.01 -2.59
CA ALA A 48 -3.65 -8.68 -3.11
C ALA A 48 -2.16 -8.49 -3.40
N MET A 49 -1.86 -7.93 -4.58
CA MET A 49 -0.52 -7.48 -4.93
C MET A 49 -0.45 -5.97 -4.78
N SER A 50 0.59 -5.48 -4.09
CA SER A 50 0.74 -4.04 -3.89
C SER A 50 2.18 -3.57 -4.02
N PHE A 51 2.33 -2.33 -4.51
CA PHE A 51 3.60 -1.71 -4.83
C PHE A 51 3.71 -0.33 -4.18
N ASP A 52 4.85 -0.06 -3.55
CA ASP A 52 5.14 1.19 -2.89
C ASP A 52 6.15 2.04 -3.69
N ASP A 53 6.32 3.30 -3.28
CA ASP A 53 7.34 4.26 -3.67
C ASP A 53 7.26 4.84 -5.10
N GLY A 54 6.43 4.30 -5.98
CA GLY A 54 6.23 4.85 -7.32
C GLY A 54 5.65 6.28 -7.34
N PRO A 55 5.54 6.89 -8.53
CA PRO A 55 6.03 6.43 -9.82
C PRO A 55 7.53 6.70 -9.99
N GLY A 56 8.16 5.99 -10.96
CA GLY A 56 9.55 6.22 -11.32
C GLY A 56 10.53 5.99 -10.18
N GLY A 57 11.59 6.79 -10.12
CA GLY A 57 12.64 6.73 -9.11
C GLY A 57 12.95 8.10 -8.50
N TYR A 58 13.76 8.13 -7.43
CA TYR A 58 14.01 9.33 -6.64
C TYR A 58 14.70 10.48 -7.40
N ASN A 59 15.53 10.18 -8.41
CA ASN A 59 16.37 11.18 -9.07
C ASN A 59 16.19 11.23 -10.59
N SER A 60 15.49 10.26 -11.15
CA SER A 60 15.17 10.18 -12.58
C SER A 60 14.02 9.21 -12.76
N TYR A 61 13.21 9.44 -13.80
CA TYR A 61 12.21 8.46 -14.17
C TYR A 61 12.88 7.17 -14.63
N VAL A 62 12.41 6.05 -14.09
CA VAL A 62 12.75 4.69 -14.52
C VAL A 62 11.45 3.92 -14.74
N ASP A 63 11.41 3.18 -15.85
CA ASP A 63 10.19 2.59 -16.38
C ASP A 63 9.81 1.22 -15.75
N TYR A 64 10.16 1.01 -14.50
CA TYR A 64 9.86 -0.28 -13.84
C TYR A 64 8.40 -0.40 -13.44
N GLY A 65 7.77 0.71 -13.04
CA GLY A 65 6.34 0.75 -12.74
C GLY A 65 5.49 0.37 -13.95
N THR A 66 5.79 0.94 -15.13
CA THR A 66 5.11 0.61 -16.39
C THR A 66 5.32 -0.86 -16.78
N GLN A 67 6.54 -1.40 -16.64
CA GLN A 67 6.82 -2.82 -16.91
C GLN A 67 5.99 -3.75 -16.00
N ILE A 68 5.83 -3.39 -14.72
CA ILE A 68 4.98 -4.11 -13.77
C ILE A 68 3.50 -4.04 -14.20
N GLN A 69 3.02 -2.86 -14.59
CA GLN A 69 1.64 -2.69 -15.08
C GLN A 69 1.37 -3.55 -16.33
N GLU A 70 2.32 -3.62 -17.27
CA GLU A 70 2.18 -4.48 -18.47
C GLU A 70 2.13 -5.97 -18.09
N ALA A 71 2.96 -6.42 -17.13
CA ALA A 71 2.92 -7.79 -16.66
C ALA A 71 1.58 -8.15 -15.99
N LEU A 72 1.02 -7.23 -15.19
CA LEU A 72 -0.30 -7.38 -14.56
C LEU A 72 -1.41 -7.47 -15.61
N LYS A 73 -1.42 -6.57 -16.60
CA LYS A 73 -2.38 -6.59 -17.71
C LYS A 73 -2.32 -7.90 -18.49
N ALA A 74 -1.10 -8.36 -18.83
CA ALA A 74 -0.90 -9.62 -19.53
C ALA A 74 -1.41 -10.85 -18.77
N ALA A 75 -1.39 -10.78 -17.43
CA ALA A 75 -1.91 -11.83 -16.55
C ALA A 75 -3.41 -11.71 -16.27
N GLY A 76 -4.08 -10.62 -16.68
CA GLY A 76 -5.46 -10.30 -16.29
C GLY A 76 -5.61 -10.08 -14.79
N ALA A 77 -4.57 -9.55 -14.15
CA ALA A 77 -4.51 -9.31 -12.71
C ALA A 77 -4.63 -7.83 -12.40
N HIS A 78 -5.17 -7.50 -11.21
CA HIS A 78 -5.16 -6.15 -10.67
C HIS A 78 -4.17 -6.03 -9.50
N ALA A 79 -3.79 -4.80 -9.18
CA ALA A 79 -2.90 -4.47 -8.07
C ALA A 79 -3.20 -3.09 -7.50
N THR A 80 -2.65 -2.81 -6.32
CA THR A 80 -2.68 -1.48 -5.69
C THR A 80 -1.31 -0.84 -5.75
N PHE A 81 -1.23 0.39 -6.26
CA PHE A 81 -0.01 1.19 -6.28
C PHE A 81 -0.13 2.33 -5.24
N PHE A 82 0.72 2.29 -4.22
CA PHE A 82 0.85 3.36 -3.22
C PHE A 82 1.89 4.36 -3.70
N TYR A 83 1.42 5.47 -4.24
CA TYR A 83 2.24 6.48 -4.88
C TYR A 83 2.67 7.59 -3.93
N ILE A 84 3.91 8.07 -4.08
CA ILE A 84 4.46 9.24 -3.40
C ILE A 84 4.10 10.49 -4.19
N GLY A 85 3.41 11.45 -3.57
CA GLY A 85 2.91 12.64 -4.24
C GLY A 85 4.00 13.49 -4.90
N ALA A 86 5.18 13.62 -4.28
CA ALA A 86 6.32 14.34 -4.86
C ALA A 86 6.87 13.67 -6.11
N HIS A 87 6.83 12.34 -6.18
CA HIS A 87 7.27 11.59 -7.38
C HIS A 87 6.31 11.81 -8.55
N ILE A 88 4.99 11.84 -8.32
CA ILE A 88 4.00 12.14 -9.36
C ILE A 88 4.24 13.53 -9.98
N LYS A 89 4.67 14.50 -9.18
CA LYS A 89 4.93 15.89 -9.63
C LYS A 89 6.32 16.10 -10.19
N HIS A 90 7.17 15.09 -10.20
CA HIS A 90 8.56 15.24 -10.62
C HIS A 90 8.66 15.61 -12.12
N ASP A 91 7.95 14.88 -12.98
CA ASP A 91 7.89 15.12 -14.41
C ASP A 91 6.60 14.53 -15.03
N GLU A 92 6.41 14.78 -16.34
CA GLU A 92 5.24 14.31 -17.08
C GLU A 92 5.21 12.79 -17.21
N GLN A 93 6.36 12.12 -17.33
CA GLN A 93 6.43 10.65 -17.44
C GLN A 93 5.96 9.99 -16.15
N SER A 94 6.40 10.51 -15.00
CA SER A 94 5.94 10.06 -13.68
C SER A 94 4.43 10.23 -13.52
N ARG A 95 3.90 11.38 -13.93
CA ARG A 95 2.44 11.61 -13.91
C ARG A 95 1.70 10.65 -14.84
N GLN A 96 2.24 10.41 -16.04
CA GLN A 96 1.62 9.52 -17.03
C GLN A 96 1.57 8.08 -16.53
N GLU A 97 2.60 7.57 -15.83
CA GLU A 97 2.59 6.24 -15.21
C GLU A 97 1.38 6.04 -14.29
N VAL A 98 1.04 7.05 -13.47
CA VAL A 98 -0.13 7.00 -12.57
C VAL A 98 -1.45 7.05 -13.35
N VAL A 99 -1.52 7.88 -14.39
CA VAL A 99 -2.68 7.96 -15.30
C VAL A 99 -2.93 6.62 -15.98
N ASP A 100 -1.86 5.96 -16.44
CA ASP A 100 -1.95 4.67 -17.13
C ASP A 100 -2.34 3.54 -16.17
N ALA A 101 -1.82 3.55 -14.94
CA ALA A 101 -2.24 2.63 -13.88
C ALA A 101 -3.75 2.75 -13.61
N TRP A 102 -4.23 3.97 -13.37
CA TRP A 102 -5.63 4.23 -13.12
C TRP A 102 -6.53 3.82 -14.30
N LYS A 103 -6.16 4.19 -15.54
CA LYS A 103 -6.92 3.81 -16.75
C LYS A 103 -6.94 2.31 -17.00
N ALA A 104 -5.94 1.59 -16.54
CA ALA A 104 -5.87 0.14 -16.64
C ALA A 104 -6.72 -0.58 -15.58
N GLY A 105 -7.41 0.16 -14.69
CA GLY A 105 -8.22 -0.41 -13.61
C GLY A 105 -7.44 -0.76 -12.35
N PHE A 106 -6.15 -0.40 -12.27
CA PHE A 106 -5.38 -0.62 -11.05
C PHE A 106 -5.79 0.39 -9.96
N GLU A 107 -5.75 -0.04 -8.71
CA GLU A 107 -6.02 0.81 -7.56
C GLU A 107 -4.82 1.74 -7.32
N VAL A 108 -5.06 3.04 -7.35
CA VAL A 108 -4.08 4.06 -6.96
C VAL A 108 -4.34 4.51 -5.53
N ALA A 109 -3.28 4.62 -4.73
CA ALA A 109 -3.36 4.84 -3.30
C ALA A 109 -2.27 5.81 -2.80
N ASN A 110 -2.44 6.30 -1.59
CA ASN A 110 -1.61 7.35 -0.99
C ASN A 110 -0.45 6.75 -0.18
N HIS A 111 0.81 7.09 -0.55
CA HIS A 111 2.02 6.75 0.18
C HIS A 111 2.71 7.98 0.79
N SER A 112 1.92 8.98 1.23
CA SER A 112 2.40 10.28 1.67
C SER A 112 2.96 11.14 0.53
N TYR A 113 3.36 12.38 0.88
CA TYR A 113 3.89 13.31 -0.12
C TYR A 113 5.37 13.09 -0.44
N ASP A 114 6.14 12.63 0.52
CA ASP A 114 7.55 12.28 0.36
C ASP A 114 7.84 10.94 1.05
N SER A 115 9.00 10.35 0.75
CA SER A 115 9.45 9.06 1.30
C SER A 115 9.87 9.10 2.77
N LYS A 116 9.78 10.27 3.41
CA LYS A 116 10.15 10.41 4.83
C LYS A 116 9.08 9.78 5.71
N GLY A 117 9.52 9.04 6.72
CA GLY A 117 8.61 8.45 7.70
C GLY A 117 7.77 9.52 8.40
N LEU A 118 6.47 9.24 8.54
CA LEU A 118 5.51 10.13 9.21
C LEU A 118 5.44 9.90 10.71
N ASN A 119 5.99 8.80 11.20
CA ASN A 119 5.83 8.34 12.58
C ASN A 119 6.42 9.27 13.66
N THR A 120 7.30 10.18 13.28
CA THR A 120 7.91 11.21 14.15
C THR A 120 7.40 12.61 13.88
N GLU A 121 6.53 12.79 12.89
CA GLU A 121 6.01 14.10 12.49
C GLU A 121 4.88 14.59 13.39
N LYS A 122 4.67 15.91 13.40
CA LYS A 122 3.55 16.55 14.10
C LYS A 122 2.24 16.36 13.29
N ALA A 123 1.12 16.39 13.99
CA ALA A 123 -0.23 16.20 13.42
C ALA A 123 -0.49 17.04 12.16
N ASP A 124 -0.17 18.34 12.20
CA ASP A 124 -0.42 19.23 11.04
C ASP A 124 0.46 18.90 9.84
N THR A 125 1.72 18.51 10.05
CA THR A 125 2.61 18.06 8.98
C THR A 125 2.08 16.78 8.34
N ILE A 126 1.60 15.83 9.17
CA ILE A 126 0.98 14.57 8.68
C ILE A 126 -0.23 14.90 7.81
N ARG A 127 -1.18 15.71 8.30
CA ARG A 127 -2.37 16.08 7.53
C ARG A 127 -2.01 16.73 6.20
N GLN A 128 -1.07 17.68 6.20
CA GLN A 128 -0.63 18.39 5.00
C GLN A 128 -0.03 17.43 3.96
N LYS A 129 0.83 16.50 4.37
CA LYS A 129 1.46 15.53 3.45
C LYS A 129 0.42 14.57 2.85
N ILE A 130 -0.51 14.09 3.66
CA ILE A 130 -1.59 13.19 3.17
C ILE A 130 -2.51 13.95 2.22
N ALA A 131 -3.02 15.12 2.61
CA ALA A 131 -3.92 15.91 1.79
C ALA A 131 -3.29 16.29 0.44
N LYS A 132 -2.02 16.69 0.43
CA LYS A 132 -1.31 17.09 -0.79
C LYS A 132 -1.18 15.95 -1.80
N THR A 133 -1.03 14.71 -1.34
CA THR A 133 -1.00 13.54 -2.23
C THR A 133 -2.42 13.19 -2.69
N ASP A 134 -3.42 13.25 -1.81
CA ASP A 134 -4.80 13.04 -2.18
C ASP A 134 -5.26 14.04 -3.26
N GLU A 135 -4.90 15.32 -3.14
CA GLU A 135 -5.20 16.36 -4.15
C GLU A 135 -4.62 15.99 -5.52
N ILE A 136 -3.37 15.53 -5.58
CA ILE A 136 -2.72 15.10 -6.82
C ILE A 136 -3.42 13.88 -7.42
N LEU A 137 -3.74 12.88 -6.61
CA LEU A 137 -4.45 11.69 -7.06
C LEU A 137 -5.88 12.04 -7.51
N GLN A 138 -6.55 12.95 -6.81
CA GLN A 138 -7.88 13.46 -7.20
C GLN A 138 -7.85 14.21 -8.54
N GLU A 139 -6.82 15.01 -8.81
CA GLU A 139 -6.64 15.66 -10.11
C GLU A 139 -6.54 14.66 -11.27
N ILE A 140 -5.98 13.49 -11.03
CA ILE A 140 -5.80 12.44 -12.03
C ILE A 140 -7.08 11.61 -12.22
N THR A 141 -7.70 11.20 -11.11
CA THR A 141 -8.75 10.17 -11.10
C THR A 141 -10.16 10.73 -10.99
N GLY A 142 -10.30 11.93 -10.43
CA GLY A 142 -11.59 12.47 -10.00
C GLY A 142 -12.10 11.89 -8.68
N TYR A 143 -11.44 10.87 -8.10
CA TYR A 143 -11.82 10.24 -6.83
C TYR A 143 -11.36 11.06 -5.63
N LYS A 144 -11.99 10.84 -4.47
CA LYS A 144 -11.66 11.54 -3.22
C LYS A 144 -11.10 10.60 -2.15
N ASN A 145 -11.41 9.32 -2.27
CA ASN A 145 -11.07 8.33 -1.25
C ASN A 145 -9.95 7.41 -1.74
N PHE A 146 -8.79 7.48 -1.09
CA PHE A 146 -7.64 6.66 -1.40
C PHE A 146 -7.20 5.87 -0.15
N LEU A 147 -6.82 4.61 -0.31
CA LEU A 147 -6.16 3.85 0.72
C LEU A 147 -4.85 4.53 1.11
N PHE A 148 -4.37 4.23 2.32
CA PHE A 148 -3.12 4.77 2.81
C PHE A 148 -2.19 3.67 3.32
N ARG A 149 -0.92 3.74 2.93
CA ARG A 149 0.16 2.99 3.54
C ARG A 149 1.22 3.96 4.04
N ALA A 150 1.68 3.76 5.28
CA ALA A 150 2.73 4.60 5.85
C ALA A 150 4.09 4.31 5.20
N PRO A 151 4.88 5.32 4.83
CA PRO A 151 6.27 5.13 4.40
C PRO A 151 7.05 4.30 5.44
N ASN A 152 7.87 3.37 4.94
CA ASN A 152 8.62 2.40 5.76
C ASN A 152 7.74 1.48 6.65
N VAL A 153 6.43 1.43 6.43
CA VAL A 153 5.46 0.71 7.28
C VAL A 153 5.60 1.11 8.76
N ALA A 154 5.99 2.36 9.01
CA ALA A 154 6.24 2.91 10.34
C ALA A 154 5.06 3.76 10.81
N TYR A 155 4.45 3.38 11.92
CA TYR A 155 3.23 3.99 12.44
C TYR A 155 3.47 4.71 13.77
N SER A 156 2.65 5.71 14.06
CA SER A 156 2.58 6.37 15.36
C SER A 156 1.14 6.58 15.79
N LYS A 157 0.95 6.80 17.09
CA LYS A 157 -0.36 7.14 17.63
C LYS A 157 -0.92 8.42 17.03
N THR A 158 -0.07 9.42 16.77
CA THR A 158 -0.47 10.66 16.11
C THR A 158 -1.07 10.39 14.74
N MET A 159 -0.48 9.48 13.95
CA MET A 159 -1.01 9.11 12.64
C MET A 159 -2.42 8.52 12.75
N PHE A 160 -2.65 7.58 13.67
CA PHE A 160 -3.99 6.99 13.88
C PHE A 160 -5.04 7.99 14.35
N ASN A 161 -4.61 9.06 15.02
CA ASN A 161 -5.52 10.09 15.50
C ASN A 161 -5.94 11.07 14.39
N VAL A 162 -5.12 11.29 13.35
CA VAL A 162 -5.29 12.41 12.40
C VAL A 162 -5.48 11.97 10.95
N ILE A 163 -5.21 10.71 10.61
CA ILE A 163 -5.40 10.19 9.25
C ILE A 163 -6.71 9.42 9.19
N GLU A 164 -7.72 10.01 8.57
CA GLU A 164 -9.05 9.43 8.37
C GLU A 164 -9.07 8.50 7.16
N LYS A 165 -8.23 7.45 7.20
CA LYS A 165 -8.10 6.42 6.15
C LYS A 165 -7.88 5.05 6.77
N PRO A 166 -8.19 3.94 6.05
CA PRO A 166 -7.65 2.63 6.39
C PRO A 166 -6.13 2.63 6.26
N PHE A 167 -5.44 2.04 7.22
CA PHE A 167 -4.00 1.84 7.17
C PHE A 167 -3.71 0.44 6.62
N ILE A 168 -3.16 0.37 5.43
CA ILE A 168 -2.85 -0.91 4.78
C ILE A 168 -1.41 -1.30 5.10
N ASP A 169 -1.26 -2.31 5.91
CA ASP A 169 0.00 -2.99 6.19
C ASP A 169 0.13 -4.23 5.29
N VAL A 170 1.05 -5.11 5.57
CA VAL A 170 1.36 -6.25 4.71
C VAL A 170 1.51 -7.54 5.52
N SER A 171 1.19 -8.67 4.91
CA SER A 171 1.41 -9.99 5.49
C SER A 171 2.45 -10.83 4.74
N ILE A 172 2.78 -10.44 3.50
CA ILE A 172 3.71 -11.15 2.62
C ILE A 172 4.78 -10.17 2.15
N TRP A 173 6.00 -10.34 2.70
CA TRP A 173 7.13 -9.45 2.45
C TRP A 173 8.04 -10.02 1.35
N SER A 174 8.25 -9.26 0.29
CA SER A 174 9.21 -9.59 -0.76
C SER A 174 10.66 -9.33 -0.36
N HIS A 175 10.87 -8.33 0.53
CA HIS A 175 12.18 -7.78 0.91
C HIS A 175 12.98 -7.21 -0.26
N ASP A 176 12.33 -6.83 -1.34
CA ASP A 176 12.94 -6.30 -2.56
C ASP A 176 13.72 -4.99 -2.39
N TYR A 177 13.46 -4.24 -1.31
CA TYR A 177 14.22 -3.03 -0.95
C TYR A 177 15.64 -3.31 -0.47
N GLN A 178 15.95 -4.57 -0.09
CA GLN A 178 17.30 -4.95 0.37
C GLN A 178 18.22 -5.19 -0.82
N GLU A 179 19.40 -4.59 -0.82
CA GLU A 179 20.41 -4.78 -1.89
C GLU A 179 20.84 -6.24 -2.09
N SER A 180 20.90 -6.99 -0.99
CA SER A 180 21.27 -8.42 -0.98
C SER A 180 20.19 -9.36 -1.52
N VAL A 181 18.99 -8.88 -1.75
CA VAL A 181 17.85 -9.66 -2.27
C VAL A 181 17.78 -9.47 -3.77
N ASP A 182 18.05 -10.53 -4.52
CA ASP A 182 17.93 -10.56 -5.98
C ASP A 182 16.51 -10.97 -6.44
N LYS A 183 16.31 -11.05 -7.75
CA LYS A 183 15.03 -11.44 -8.36
C LYS A 183 14.54 -12.79 -7.86
N ASP A 184 15.39 -13.81 -7.82
CA ASP A 184 15.01 -15.17 -7.45
C ASP A 184 14.64 -15.25 -5.96
N ALA A 185 15.36 -14.51 -5.11
CA ALA A 185 15.02 -14.36 -3.70
C ALA A 185 13.67 -13.65 -3.50
N ILE A 186 13.35 -12.62 -4.29
CA ILE A 186 12.03 -11.95 -4.28
C ILE A 186 10.93 -12.96 -4.58
N VAL A 187 11.05 -13.71 -5.68
CA VAL A 187 10.08 -14.76 -6.05
C VAL A 187 9.92 -15.76 -4.93
N LYS A 188 11.01 -16.27 -4.37
CA LYS A 188 10.99 -17.23 -3.25
C LYS A 188 10.34 -16.65 -2.00
N ASN A 189 10.70 -15.43 -1.61
CA ASN A 189 10.15 -14.77 -0.41
C ASN A 189 8.62 -14.65 -0.49
N VAL A 190 8.09 -14.26 -1.64
CA VAL A 190 6.64 -14.14 -1.85
C VAL A 190 5.97 -15.50 -1.93
N THR A 191 6.48 -16.40 -2.77
CA THR A 191 5.79 -17.65 -3.08
C THR A 191 5.81 -18.67 -1.95
N SER A 192 6.85 -18.65 -1.08
CA SER A 192 6.98 -19.58 0.06
C SER A 192 5.98 -19.33 1.19
N ILE A 193 5.41 -18.12 1.28
CA ILE A 193 4.46 -17.71 2.32
C ILE A 193 3.14 -17.21 1.75
N LEU A 194 2.89 -17.50 0.46
CA LEU A 194 1.66 -17.12 -0.22
C LEU A 194 0.44 -17.71 0.49
N ALA A 195 -0.51 -16.87 0.85
CA ALA A 195 -1.69 -17.27 1.61
C ALA A 195 -2.95 -16.53 1.12
N ASP A 196 -4.09 -17.23 1.16
CA ASP A 196 -5.39 -16.65 0.86
C ASP A 196 -5.69 -15.46 1.78
N GLY A 197 -6.21 -14.37 1.23
CA GLY A 197 -6.45 -13.13 1.96
C GLY A 197 -5.19 -12.30 2.28
N GLY A 198 -4.01 -12.74 1.84
CA GLY A 198 -2.74 -12.05 2.06
C GLY A 198 -2.59 -10.76 1.26
N ILE A 199 -1.72 -9.87 1.73
CA ILE A 199 -1.31 -8.64 1.03
C ILE A 199 0.19 -8.68 0.81
N ILE A 200 0.62 -8.72 -0.46
CA ILE A 200 2.02 -8.74 -0.88
C ILE A 200 2.55 -7.31 -0.95
N ASN A 201 3.72 -7.07 -0.37
CA ASN A 201 4.45 -5.81 -0.50
C ASN A 201 5.66 -5.98 -1.41
N MET A 202 5.73 -5.09 -2.39
CA MET A 202 6.87 -4.87 -3.29
C MET A 202 7.03 -3.36 -3.54
N HIS A 203 8.07 -2.97 -4.30
CA HIS A 203 8.31 -1.57 -4.66
C HIS A 203 8.45 -1.45 -6.18
N SER A 204 7.67 -0.54 -6.78
CA SER A 204 7.66 -0.38 -8.25
C SER A 204 8.88 0.34 -8.81
N VAL A 205 9.82 0.71 -7.96
CA VAL A 205 11.03 1.49 -8.28
C VAL A 205 12.29 0.63 -8.45
N HIS A 206 12.17 -0.70 -8.39
CA HIS A 206 13.30 -1.63 -8.50
C HIS A 206 13.21 -2.52 -9.75
N GLU A 207 14.31 -2.57 -10.53
CA GLU A 207 14.41 -3.45 -11.70
C GLU A 207 14.15 -4.92 -11.35
N LYS A 208 14.75 -5.41 -10.27
CA LYS A 208 14.59 -6.78 -9.82
C LYS A 208 13.14 -7.14 -9.45
N THR A 209 12.36 -6.15 -9.00
CA THR A 209 10.92 -6.32 -8.75
C THR A 209 10.16 -6.45 -10.08
N ALA A 210 10.43 -5.57 -11.05
CA ALA A 210 9.82 -5.66 -12.37
C ALA A 210 10.11 -7.01 -13.05
N GLN A 211 11.33 -7.54 -12.88
CA GLN A 211 11.72 -8.87 -13.38
C GLN A 211 11.07 -10.04 -12.62
N ALA A 212 10.79 -9.88 -11.29
CA ALA A 212 10.21 -10.93 -10.46
C ALA A 212 8.68 -11.06 -10.63
N VAL A 213 7.98 -9.97 -10.91
CA VAL A 213 6.50 -9.94 -10.98
C VAL A 213 5.93 -10.95 -11.97
N PRO A 214 6.42 -11.09 -13.21
CA PRO A 214 5.90 -12.10 -14.14
C PRO A 214 5.98 -13.54 -13.61
N GLU A 215 7.07 -13.88 -12.90
CA GLU A 215 7.25 -15.21 -12.31
C GLU A 215 6.33 -15.45 -11.12
N ILE A 216 6.12 -14.42 -10.27
CA ILE A 216 5.18 -14.48 -9.15
C ILE A 216 3.74 -14.67 -9.68
N LEU A 217 3.35 -13.93 -10.72
CA LEU A 217 2.04 -14.06 -11.36
C LEU A 217 1.82 -15.46 -11.96
N ALA A 218 2.85 -16.00 -12.63
CA ALA A 218 2.81 -17.36 -13.17
C ALA A 218 2.65 -18.41 -12.06
N TYR A 219 3.38 -18.26 -10.95
CA TYR A 219 3.26 -19.13 -9.78
C TYR A 219 1.86 -19.03 -9.15
N CYS A 220 1.33 -17.84 -8.95
CA CYS A 220 -0.04 -17.63 -8.43
C CYS A 220 -1.05 -18.40 -9.29
N LYS A 221 -0.96 -18.23 -10.60
CA LYS A 221 -1.83 -18.94 -11.56
C LYS A 221 -1.70 -20.46 -11.46
N GLU A 222 -0.47 -21.00 -11.39
CA GLU A 222 -0.20 -22.44 -11.25
C GLU A 222 -0.82 -23.00 -9.95
N LYS A 223 -0.73 -22.23 -8.86
CA LYS A 223 -1.29 -22.62 -7.55
C LYS A 223 -2.78 -22.29 -7.38
N GLY A 224 -3.42 -21.76 -8.41
CA GLY A 224 -4.84 -21.42 -8.41
C GLY A 224 -5.18 -20.14 -7.65
N PHE A 225 -4.19 -19.32 -7.28
CA PHE A 225 -4.42 -17.99 -6.71
C PHE A 225 -4.81 -16.98 -7.77
N GLN A 226 -5.75 -16.11 -7.42
CA GLN A 226 -6.15 -14.96 -8.20
C GLN A 226 -5.54 -13.69 -7.57
N VAL A 227 -4.96 -12.83 -8.42
CA VAL A 227 -4.26 -11.63 -7.97
C VAL A 227 -5.14 -10.42 -8.24
N VAL A 228 -5.40 -9.65 -7.19
CA VAL A 228 -6.33 -8.51 -7.18
C VAL A 228 -5.73 -7.30 -6.46
N SER A 229 -6.42 -6.16 -6.48
CA SER A 229 -6.10 -5.00 -5.66
C SER A 229 -6.51 -5.21 -4.19
N VAL A 230 -6.08 -4.32 -3.30
CA VAL A 230 -6.44 -4.40 -1.88
C VAL A 230 -7.94 -4.21 -1.67
N SER A 231 -8.55 -3.19 -2.29
CA SER A 231 -10.00 -2.96 -2.14
C SER A 231 -10.83 -4.10 -2.71
N GLU A 232 -10.41 -4.69 -3.84
CA GLU A 232 -11.05 -5.88 -4.40
C GLU A 232 -10.92 -7.09 -3.47
N LEU A 233 -9.73 -7.31 -2.87
CA LEU A 233 -9.51 -8.38 -1.89
C LEU A 233 -10.52 -8.31 -0.74
N PHE A 234 -10.68 -7.12 -0.13
CA PHE A 234 -11.61 -6.92 0.97
C PHE A 234 -13.07 -7.12 0.53
N ALA A 235 -13.45 -6.63 -0.65
CA ALA A 235 -14.78 -6.84 -1.21
C ALA A 235 -15.07 -8.32 -1.46
N ILE A 236 -14.15 -9.06 -2.08
CA ILE A 236 -14.27 -10.51 -2.34
C ILE A 236 -14.41 -11.30 -1.03
N LYS A 237 -13.67 -10.92 0.02
CA LYS A 237 -13.74 -11.56 1.35
C LYS A 237 -14.95 -11.09 2.18
N GLY A 238 -15.79 -10.19 1.67
CA GLY A 238 -16.94 -9.65 2.40
C GLY A 238 -16.54 -8.86 3.64
N LYS A 239 -15.33 -8.26 3.65
CA LYS A 239 -14.79 -7.48 4.77
C LYS A 239 -14.91 -5.98 4.45
N LYS A 240 -15.15 -5.18 5.49
CA LYS A 240 -15.20 -3.73 5.39
C LYS A 240 -13.87 -3.13 5.79
N LEU A 241 -13.43 -2.15 5.03
CA LEU A 241 -12.33 -1.27 5.41
C LEU A 241 -12.91 -0.11 6.24
N MET A 242 -12.32 0.15 7.40
CA MET A 242 -12.74 1.23 8.30
C MET A 242 -11.62 2.25 8.44
N THR A 243 -11.96 3.53 8.46
CA THR A 243 -11.00 4.61 8.71
C THR A 243 -10.39 4.50 10.11
N GLY A 244 -9.10 4.80 10.24
CA GLY A 244 -8.36 4.69 11.51
C GLY A 244 -7.98 3.25 11.92
N VAL A 245 -8.32 2.25 11.13
CA VAL A 245 -8.02 0.84 11.40
C VAL A 245 -6.87 0.34 10.53
N LYS A 246 -6.00 -0.50 11.10
CA LYS A 246 -4.86 -1.10 10.41
C LYS A 246 -5.15 -2.55 10.01
N TYR A 247 -4.86 -2.88 8.76
CA TYR A 247 -5.09 -4.18 8.15
C TYR A 247 -3.80 -4.78 7.60
N PHE A 248 -3.56 -6.06 7.88
CA PHE A 248 -2.42 -6.85 7.39
C PHE A 248 -2.83 -7.85 6.32
N ASN A 249 -4.09 -8.24 6.33
CA ASN A 249 -4.72 -9.21 5.44
C ASN A 249 -6.26 -9.04 5.50
N ALA A 250 -6.99 -9.80 4.71
CA ALA A 250 -8.46 -9.82 4.69
C ALA A 250 -9.07 -11.10 5.30
N ASN A 251 -8.38 -11.72 6.26
CA ASN A 251 -8.87 -12.93 6.96
C ASN A 251 -9.70 -12.60 8.19
#